data_1654f0be07f83e5d71582662f5c5cf82
#
_entry.id   1654f0be07f83e5d71582662f5c5cf82
#
_cell.length_a   1.000
_cell.length_b   1.000
_cell.length_c   1.000
_cell.angle_alpha   90.00
_cell.angle_beta   90.00
_cell.angle_gamma   90.00
#
_symmetry.space_group_name_H-M   'P 1'
#
loop_
_entity.id
_entity.type
_entity.pdbx_description
1 polymer ?
#
loop_
_entity_poly.entity_id
_entity_poly.type
_entity_poly.pdbx_seq_one_letter_code
_entity_poly.pdbx_strand_id
1 'polypeptide(L)'
;MKKTLYTLFALLLTASLISWQWEKTQHPTIDKGEVIECLNMETQQAYQLEASQAKFANLHIAPAVVNPADLLGTIVPFNAADGKPGQAYFIPAKKKSDKWLIVIQEWWGLNDNIKMEADQYFKDLGDVNVMAVDMYDGKVAATPDSAMKLMRGADMNRMVALIQGAVKHAGSKASIYSVGWCFGGMWSLQTAIIAGPQAKGSVMYYGRPESNMEK
;
A
#
# COMPACT_ATOMS: atom_id res chain seq x y z
N MET A 1 54.32 17.20 -17.79
CA MET A 1 52.93 17.63 -17.86
C MET A 1 51.96 16.58 -18.43
N LYS A 2 52.28 15.78 -19.48
CA LYS A 2 51.37 14.78 -20.05
C LYS A 2 51.02 13.58 -19.09
N LYS A 3 51.99 13.12 -18.30
CA LYS A 3 51.76 11.96 -17.36
C LYS A 3 50.82 12.30 -16.21
N THR A 4 50.78 13.53 -15.71
CA THR A 4 49.90 13.99 -14.63
C THR A 4 48.44 14.12 -15.08
N LEU A 5 48.22 14.40 -16.37
CA LEU A 5 46.90 14.55 -16.95
C LEU A 5 46.19 13.19 -17.08
N TYR A 6 46.94 12.11 -17.45
CA TYR A 6 46.41 10.77 -17.57
C TYR A 6 46.04 10.15 -16.23
N THR A 7 46.79 10.44 -15.16
CA THR A 7 46.45 9.96 -13.80
C THR A 7 45.19 10.63 -13.25
N LEU A 8 44.98 11.92 -13.51
CA LEU A 8 43.78 12.62 -13.11
C LEU A 8 42.53 12.11 -13.88
N PHE A 9 42.68 11.79 -15.17
CA PHE A 9 41.57 11.25 -15.98
C PHE A 9 41.20 9.82 -15.58
N ALA A 10 42.19 8.99 -15.22
CA ALA A 10 41.97 7.63 -14.70
C ALA A 10 41.27 7.64 -13.33
N LEU A 11 41.62 8.58 -12.43
CA LEU A 11 40.99 8.74 -11.13
C LEU A 11 39.52 9.23 -11.24
N LEU A 12 39.22 10.12 -12.20
CA LEU A 12 37.84 10.56 -12.45
C LEU A 12 36.98 9.46 -13.04
N LEU A 13 37.52 8.59 -13.92
CA LEU A 13 36.79 7.44 -14.48
C LEU A 13 36.52 6.38 -13.40
N THR A 14 37.48 6.12 -12.52
CA THR A 14 37.26 5.16 -11.42
C THR A 14 36.25 5.68 -10.39
N ALA A 15 36.27 6.97 -10.06
CA ALA A 15 35.30 7.58 -9.18
C ALA A 15 33.87 7.55 -9.74
N SER A 16 33.71 7.77 -11.07
CA SER A 16 32.41 7.68 -11.73
C SER A 16 31.90 6.25 -11.83
N LEU A 17 32.76 5.25 -12.02
CA LEU A 17 32.38 3.84 -12.00
C LEU A 17 31.99 3.35 -10.59
N ILE A 18 32.68 3.81 -9.55
CA ILE A 18 32.38 3.49 -8.15
C ILE A 18 31.05 4.14 -7.75
N SER A 19 30.79 5.39 -8.14
CA SER A 19 29.50 6.04 -7.87
C SER A 19 28.34 5.36 -8.59
N TRP A 20 28.54 4.89 -9.83
CA TRP A 20 27.54 4.15 -10.59
C TRP A 20 27.26 2.75 -10.02
N GLN A 21 28.27 2.05 -9.51
CA GLN A 21 28.09 0.79 -8.79
C GLN A 21 27.47 1.00 -7.41
N TRP A 22 27.82 2.07 -6.70
CA TRP A 22 27.20 2.44 -5.42
C TRP A 22 25.70 2.74 -5.59
N GLU A 23 25.33 3.44 -6.65
CA GLU A 23 23.93 3.75 -6.96
C GLU A 23 23.11 2.47 -7.28
N LYS A 24 23.70 1.50 -7.97
CA LYS A 24 23.08 0.18 -8.23
C LYS A 24 22.90 -0.68 -6.98
N THR A 25 23.82 -0.59 -6.02
CA THR A 25 23.74 -1.36 -4.77
C THR A 25 22.80 -0.73 -3.75
N GLN A 26 22.51 0.56 -3.88
CA GLN A 26 21.58 1.28 -2.98
C GLN A 26 20.10 1.14 -3.40
N HIS A 27 19.84 0.74 -4.64
CA HIS A 27 18.48 0.57 -5.15
C HIS A 27 18.37 -0.81 -5.83
N PRO A 28 18.17 -1.89 -5.04
CA PRO A 28 17.85 -3.16 -5.65
C PRO A 28 16.60 -2.99 -6.52
N THR A 29 16.73 -3.24 -7.81
CA THR A 29 15.56 -3.37 -8.69
C THR A 29 14.81 -4.60 -8.21
N ILE A 30 13.68 -4.38 -7.54
CA ILE A 30 12.77 -5.47 -7.15
C ILE A 30 12.30 -6.12 -8.45
N ASP A 31 12.75 -7.32 -8.71
CA ASP A 31 12.27 -8.13 -9.84
C ASP A 31 10.77 -8.43 -9.58
N LYS A 32 9.96 -8.38 -10.65
CA LYS A 32 8.50 -8.59 -10.55
C LYS A 32 8.12 -9.95 -9.93
N GLY A 33 9.05 -10.91 -9.90
CA GLY A 33 8.90 -12.21 -9.24
C GLY A 33 9.11 -12.18 -7.72
N GLU A 34 9.98 -11.29 -7.21
CA GLU A 34 10.34 -11.25 -5.79
C GLU A 34 9.26 -10.61 -4.89
N VAL A 35 8.39 -9.77 -5.44
CA VAL A 35 7.32 -9.12 -4.65
C VAL A 35 6.33 -10.13 -4.09
N ILE A 36 6.14 -11.27 -4.74
CA ILE A 36 5.24 -12.34 -4.29
C ILE A 36 5.85 -13.09 -3.08
N GLU A 37 7.16 -13.24 -3.02
CA GLU A 37 7.85 -13.81 -1.84
C GLU A 37 7.82 -12.87 -0.62
N CYS A 38 7.54 -11.58 -0.83
CA CYS A 38 7.40 -10.63 0.28
C CYS A 38 6.13 -10.84 1.12
N LEU A 39 5.14 -11.54 0.61
CA LEU A 39 3.94 -11.91 1.36
C LEU A 39 4.15 -13.27 2.00
N ASN A 40 4.57 -13.25 3.27
CA ASN A 40 4.71 -14.47 4.04
C ASN A 40 3.32 -15.12 4.22
N MET A 41 3.11 -16.24 3.50
CA MET A 41 1.91 -17.07 3.60
C MET A 41 1.61 -17.47 5.06
N GLU A 42 2.63 -17.66 5.89
CA GLU A 42 2.48 -17.98 7.31
C GLU A 42 1.86 -16.83 8.09
N THR A 43 2.27 -15.58 7.84
CA THR A 43 1.69 -14.40 8.48
C THR A 43 0.22 -14.26 8.14
N GLN A 44 -0.15 -14.49 6.89
CA GLN A 44 -1.54 -14.45 6.46
C GLN A 44 -2.37 -15.59 7.07
N GLN A 45 -1.86 -16.83 7.05
CA GLN A 45 -2.54 -17.98 7.63
C GLN A 45 -2.74 -17.80 9.14
N ALA A 46 -1.71 -17.32 9.84
CA ALA A 46 -1.79 -17.03 11.26
C ALA A 46 -2.83 -15.93 11.55
N TYR A 47 -2.91 -14.88 10.71
CA TYR A 47 -3.93 -13.84 10.83
C TYR A 47 -5.34 -14.39 10.58
N GLN A 48 -5.52 -15.24 9.55
CA GLN A 48 -6.79 -15.91 9.27
C GLN A 48 -7.24 -16.83 10.41
N LEU A 49 -6.28 -17.52 11.04
CA LEU A 49 -6.57 -18.36 12.19
C LEU A 49 -7.01 -17.54 13.41
N GLU A 50 -6.34 -16.43 13.70
CA GLU A 50 -6.71 -15.52 14.77
C GLU A 50 -8.08 -14.88 14.52
N ALA A 51 -8.31 -14.41 13.30
CA ALA A 51 -9.58 -13.84 12.89
C ALA A 51 -10.75 -14.85 12.92
N SER A 52 -10.46 -16.16 12.87
CA SER A 52 -11.49 -17.21 12.99
C SER A 52 -12.04 -17.40 14.40
N GLN A 53 -11.43 -16.77 15.42
CA GLN A 53 -11.88 -16.91 16.81
C GLN A 53 -13.09 -16.02 17.06
N ALA A 54 -14.08 -16.54 17.81
CA ALA A 54 -15.28 -15.78 18.17
C ALA A 54 -14.96 -14.49 18.93
N LYS A 55 -13.87 -14.47 19.72
CA LYS A 55 -13.37 -13.29 20.43
C LYS A 55 -12.99 -12.18 19.44
N PHE A 56 -12.35 -12.52 18.34
CA PHE A 56 -11.97 -11.55 17.31
C PHE A 56 -13.22 -10.90 16.69
N ALA A 57 -14.20 -11.69 16.27
CA ALA A 57 -15.47 -11.20 15.70
C ALA A 57 -16.21 -10.26 16.65
N ASN A 58 -16.21 -10.58 17.96
CA ASN A 58 -16.87 -9.76 18.99
C ASN A 58 -16.17 -8.41 19.24
N LEU A 59 -14.87 -8.30 18.96
CA LEU A 59 -14.12 -7.06 19.09
C LEU A 59 -14.22 -6.18 17.83
N HIS A 60 -14.62 -6.75 16.69
CA HIS A 60 -14.75 -6.06 15.41
C HIS A 60 -16.22 -5.86 15.08
N ILE A 61 -16.86 -4.91 15.78
CA ILE A 61 -18.27 -4.55 15.58
C ILE A 61 -18.45 -4.01 14.17
N ALA A 62 -19.57 -4.40 13.51
CA ALA A 62 -19.88 -3.87 12.20
C ALA A 62 -19.97 -2.34 12.23
N PRO A 63 -19.33 -1.66 11.27
CA PRO A 63 -19.29 -0.21 11.23
C PRO A 63 -20.70 0.40 11.15
N ALA A 64 -20.88 1.60 11.71
CA ALA A 64 -22.13 2.33 11.62
C ALA A 64 -22.47 2.68 10.15
N VAL A 65 -23.76 2.71 9.83
CA VAL A 65 -24.21 3.17 8.51
C VAL A 65 -24.04 4.67 8.40
N VAL A 66 -23.35 5.12 7.36
CA VAL A 66 -23.06 6.52 7.07
C VAL A 66 -23.91 6.99 5.90
N ASN A 67 -24.24 8.26 5.84
CA ASN A 67 -24.90 8.84 4.67
C ASN A 67 -23.85 9.10 3.57
N PRO A 68 -23.90 8.41 2.42
CA PRO A 68 -22.93 8.58 1.33
C PRO A 68 -22.91 9.99 0.73
N ALA A 69 -23.96 10.79 0.94
CA ALA A 69 -24.06 12.16 0.42
C ALA A 69 -23.04 13.14 1.03
N ASP A 70 -22.42 12.76 2.16
CA ASP A 70 -21.46 13.62 2.88
C ASP A 70 -20.00 13.32 2.48
N LEU A 71 -19.77 12.39 1.56
CA LEU A 71 -18.42 11.98 1.13
C LEU A 71 -17.79 13.00 0.16
N LEU A 72 -16.49 13.29 0.36
CA LEU A 72 -15.74 14.28 -0.43
C LEU A 72 -15.17 13.70 -1.72
N GLY A 73 -14.80 12.44 -1.71
CA GLY A 73 -14.15 11.76 -2.82
C GLY A 73 -15.12 11.04 -3.75
N THR A 74 -14.55 10.38 -4.76
CA THR A 74 -15.31 9.58 -5.71
C THR A 74 -14.62 8.24 -5.95
N ILE A 75 -15.38 7.23 -6.42
CA ILE A 75 -14.79 5.96 -6.86
C ILE A 75 -14.17 6.19 -8.24
N VAL A 76 -12.88 5.87 -8.35
CA VAL A 76 -12.12 5.97 -9.61
C VAL A 76 -11.53 4.61 -9.99
N PRO A 77 -11.50 4.27 -11.28
CA PRO A 77 -10.78 3.10 -11.75
C PRO A 77 -9.28 3.39 -11.87
N PHE A 78 -8.46 2.36 -11.71
CA PHE A 78 -7.04 2.40 -12.03
C PHE A 78 -6.58 1.05 -12.61
N ASN A 79 -5.42 1.01 -13.27
CA ASN A 79 -4.87 -0.22 -13.83
C ASN A 79 -4.08 -0.96 -12.77
N ALA A 80 -4.56 -2.10 -12.30
CA ALA A 80 -3.80 -3.00 -11.46
C ALA A 80 -2.66 -3.70 -12.26
N ALA A 81 -1.66 -4.22 -11.56
CA ALA A 81 -0.47 -4.79 -12.21
C ALA A 81 -0.74 -6.12 -12.93
N ASP A 82 -1.83 -6.81 -12.61
CA ASP A 82 -2.29 -8.04 -13.30
C ASP A 82 -3.06 -7.76 -14.61
N GLY A 83 -3.14 -6.49 -15.01
CA GLY A 83 -3.84 -6.05 -16.23
C GLY A 83 -5.35 -5.89 -16.08
N LYS A 84 -5.93 -6.21 -14.90
CA LYS A 84 -7.34 -6.01 -14.62
C LYS A 84 -7.58 -4.62 -14.03
N PRO A 85 -8.76 -4.01 -14.20
CA PRO A 85 -9.08 -2.75 -13.52
C PRO A 85 -9.17 -2.96 -12.01
N GLY A 86 -8.61 -2.04 -11.24
CA GLY A 86 -8.86 -1.86 -9.83
C GLY A 86 -9.77 -0.65 -9.60
N GLN A 87 -10.30 -0.51 -8.40
CA GLN A 87 -11.08 0.66 -7.97
C GLN A 87 -10.53 1.21 -6.67
N ALA A 88 -10.70 2.51 -6.47
CA ALA A 88 -10.37 3.17 -5.23
C ALA A 88 -11.32 4.35 -4.98
N TYR A 89 -11.57 4.66 -3.73
CA TYR A 89 -12.14 5.93 -3.34
C TYR A 89 -11.02 6.97 -3.31
N PHE A 90 -11.14 8.03 -4.10
CA PHE A 90 -10.07 8.99 -4.33
C PHE A 90 -10.49 10.42 -4.06
N ILE A 91 -9.64 11.14 -3.34
CA ILE A 91 -9.75 12.58 -3.08
C ILE A 91 -8.46 13.23 -3.57
N PRO A 92 -8.48 13.97 -4.68
CA PRO A 92 -7.30 14.66 -5.17
C PRO A 92 -6.92 15.81 -4.25
N ALA A 93 -5.63 16.06 -4.07
CA ALA A 93 -5.12 17.23 -3.38
C ALA A 93 -5.66 18.52 -4.00
N LYS A 94 -5.96 19.54 -3.19
CA LYS A 94 -6.48 20.84 -3.66
C LYS A 94 -5.49 21.57 -4.57
N LYS A 95 -4.19 21.32 -4.39
CA LYS A 95 -3.10 21.82 -5.23
C LYS A 95 -2.29 20.65 -5.72
N LYS A 96 -1.56 20.83 -6.83
CA LYS A 96 -0.65 19.80 -7.33
C LYS A 96 0.29 19.34 -6.21
N SER A 97 0.25 18.05 -5.89
CA SER A 97 1.01 17.44 -4.80
C SER A 97 1.55 16.08 -5.22
N ASP A 98 2.81 15.83 -4.91
CA ASP A 98 3.42 14.50 -5.05
C ASP A 98 3.26 13.65 -3.78
N LYS A 99 2.55 14.14 -2.75
CA LYS A 99 2.24 13.40 -1.52
C LYS A 99 0.98 12.57 -1.71
N TRP A 100 1.07 11.29 -1.38
CA TRP A 100 -0.04 10.34 -1.47
C TRP A 100 -0.20 9.57 -0.16
N LEU A 101 -1.42 9.49 0.31
CA LEU A 101 -1.81 8.60 1.40
C LEU A 101 -2.65 7.47 0.81
N ILE A 102 -2.12 6.26 0.89
CA ILE A 102 -2.84 5.03 0.54
C ILE A 102 -3.52 4.53 1.81
N VAL A 103 -4.83 4.46 1.79
CA VAL A 103 -5.67 3.98 2.89
C VAL A 103 -6.12 2.56 2.58
N ILE A 104 -5.92 1.65 3.52
CA ILE A 104 -6.30 0.24 3.34
C ILE A 104 -7.43 -0.12 4.29
N GLN A 105 -8.49 -0.67 3.71
CA GLN A 105 -9.70 -1.11 4.39
C GLN A 105 -9.44 -2.19 5.45
N GLU A 106 -10.34 -2.32 6.40
CA GLU A 106 -10.41 -3.50 7.26
C GLU A 106 -10.98 -4.73 6.51
N TRP A 107 -11.19 -5.81 7.21
CA TRP A 107 -11.76 -7.06 6.67
C TRP A 107 -13.18 -6.92 6.10
N TRP A 108 -13.86 -5.80 6.39
CA TRP A 108 -15.21 -5.51 5.91
C TRP A 108 -15.29 -5.13 4.42
N GLY A 109 -14.22 -4.74 3.80
CA GLY A 109 -14.18 -4.14 2.47
C GLY A 109 -14.17 -2.61 2.49
N LEU A 110 -14.13 -2.00 1.31
CA LEU A 110 -14.13 -0.53 1.15
C LEU A 110 -15.54 0.04 1.42
N ASN A 111 -15.92 0.02 2.69
CA ASN A 111 -17.20 0.54 3.17
C ASN A 111 -17.15 2.06 3.40
N ASP A 112 -18.31 2.65 3.75
CA ASP A 112 -18.41 4.09 3.90
C ASP A 112 -17.62 4.64 5.10
N ASN A 113 -17.38 3.83 6.15
CA ASN A 113 -16.49 4.26 7.23
C ASN A 113 -15.05 4.47 6.77
N ILE A 114 -14.51 3.58 5.95
CA ILE A 114 -13.16 3.73 5.39
C ILE A 114 -13.10 4.95 4.48
N LYS A 115 -14.16 5.23 3.72
CA LYS A 115 -14.25 6.45 2.91
C LYS A 115 -14.28 7.71 3.78
N MET A 116 -15.01 7.70 4.91
CA MET A 116 -15.02 8.81 5.87
C MET A 116 -13.67 9.01 6.55
N GLU A 117 -12.98 7.94 6.92
CA GLU A 117 -11.61 8.03 7.43
C GLU A 117 -10.68 8.67 6.39
N ALA A 118 -10.80 8.29 5.12
CA ALA A 118 -10.06 8.92 4.03
C ALA A 118 -10.38 10.42 3.91
N ASP A 119 -11.66 10.81 4.03
CA ASP A 119 -12.10 12.21 4.05
C ASP A 119 -11.50 12.97 5.24
N GLN A 120 -11.45 12.33 6.42
CA GLN A 120 -10.87 12.94 7.61
C GLN A 120 -9.37 13.16 7.45
N TYR A 121 -8.63 12.16 6.97
CA TYR A 121 -7.21 12.35 6.65
C TYR A 121 -6.98 13.47 5.63
N PHE A 122 -7.82 13.56 4.61
CA PHE A 122 -7.72 14.65 3.64
C PHE A 122 -7.91 16.03 4.29
N LYS A 123 -8.88 16.16 5.20
CA LYS A 123 -9.14 17.41 5.94
C LYS A 123 -7.96 17.79 6.84
N ASP A 124 -7.40 16.80 7.54
CA ASP A 124 -6.37 17.02 8.56
C ASP A 124 -4.96 17.25 7.96
N LEU A 125 -4.65 16.57 6.86
CA LEU A 125 -3.32 16.61 6.25
C LEU A 125 -3.15 17.73 5.20
N GLY A 126 -4.25 18.28 4.68
CA GLY A 126 -4.21 19.37 3.72
C GLY A 126 -3.86 18.95 2.30
N ASP A 127 -2.71 19.38 1.75
CA ASP A 127 -2.34 19.15 0.34
C ASP A 127 -1.77 17.73 0.11
N VAL A 128 -2.61 16.70 0.22
CA VAL A 128 -2.28 15.29 0.00
C VAL A 128 -3.34 14.64 -0.89
N ASN A 129 -2.92 13.78 -1.81
CA ASN A 129 -3.83 12.89 -2.54
C ASN A 129 -4.17 11.72 -1.62
N VAL A 130 -5.44 11.46 -1.36
CA VAL A 130 -5.88 10.34 -0.52
C VAL A 130 -6.58 9.30 -1.38
N MET A 131 -6.09 8.05 -1.35
CA MET A 131 -6.59 6.97 -2.16
C MET A 131 -6.88 5.74 -1.28
N ALA A 132 -8.16 5.45 -1.03
CA ALA A 132 -8.56 4.24 -0.33
C ALA A 132 -8.78 3.12 -1.36
N VAL A 133 -7.86 2.15 -1.36
CA VAL A 133 -7.86 1.06 -2.35
C VAL A 133 -8.91 0.02 -2.02
N ASP A 134 -9.70 -0.38 -3.00
CA ASP A 134 -10.64 -1.49 -2.87
C ASP A 134 -9.90 -2.83 -3.05
N MET A 135 -9.64 -3.50 -1.92
CA MET A 135 -8.91 -4.75 -1.89
C MET A 135 -9.76 -5.97 -2.23
N TYR A 136 -11.09 -5.80 -2.37
CA TYR A 136 -12.04 -6.91 -2.59
C TYR A 136 -12.88 -6.78 -3.87
N ASP A 137 -12.45 -5.94 -4.83
CA ASP A 137 -13.13 -5.75 -6.12
C ASP A 137 -14.63 -5.46 -5.96
N GLY A 138 -14.98 -4.46 -5.15
CA GLY A 138 -16.34 -3.96 -4.94
C GLY A 138 -17.14 -4.72 -3.86
N LYS A 139 -16.57 -5.74 -3.23
CA LYS A 139 -17.31 -6.52 -2.23
C LYS A 139 -17.18 -5.88 -0.84
N VAL A 140 -18.33 -5.73 -0.18
CA VAL A 140 -18.42 -5.23 1.20
C VAL A 140 -19.23 -6.23 2.02
N ALA A 141 -18.72 -6.57 3.19
CA ALA A 141 -19.39 -7.48 4.10
C ALA A 141 -20.34 -6.73 5.04
N ALA A 142 -21.49 -7.34 5.33
CA ALA A 142 -22.48 -6.81 6.26
C ALA A 142 -22.48 -7.55 7.61
N THR A 143 -21.84 -8.71 7.70
CA THR A 143 -21.77 -9.53 8.92
C THR A 143 -20.36 -10.06 9.13
N PRO A 144 -19.95 -10.40 10.37
CA PRO A 144 -18.64 -11.00 10.64
C PRO A 144 -18.37 -12.25 9.79
N ASP A 145 -19.39 -13.11 9.59
CA ASP A 145 -19.26 -14.32 8.77
C ASP A 145 -18.96 -13.98 7.30
N SER A 146 -19.63 -12.96 6.74
CA SER A 146 -19.35 -12.52 5.37
C SER A 146 -17.98 -11.84 5.26
N ALA A 147 -17.56 -11.07 6.25
CA ALA A 147 -16.22 -10.47 6.31
C ALA A 147 -15.13 -11.56 6.36
N MET A 148 -15.32 -12.57 7.18
CA MET A 148 -14.43 -13.73 7.24
C MET A 148 -14.32 -14.47 5.90
N LYS A 149 -15.45 -14.66 5.21
CA LYS A 149 -15.45 -15.30 3.89
C LYS A 149 -14.72 -14.46 2.86
N LEU A 150 -14.91 -13.13 2.85
CA LEU A 150 -14.17 -12.23 1.95
C LEU A 150 -12.68 -12.30 2.20
N MET A 151 -12.25 -12.16 3.46
CA MET A 151 -10.84 -12.16 3.83
C MET A 151 -10.16 -13.50 3.48
N ARG A 152 -10.82 -14.66 3.77
CA ARG A 152 -10.27 -15.99 3.46
C ARG A 152 -10.24 -16.28 1.97
N GLY A 153 -11.23 -15.80 1.23
CA GLY A 153 -11.36 -16.02 -0.21
C GLY A 153 -10.60 -14.99 -1.06
N ALA A 154 -9.95 -14.02 -0.43
CA ALA A 154 -9.20 -12.99 -1.15
C ALA A 154 -7.94 -13.58 -1.79
N ASP A 155 -7.76 -13.31 -3.08
CA ASP A 155 -6.56 -13.71 -3.83
C ASP A 155 -5.41 -12.75 -3.51
N MET A 156 -4.35 -13.30 -2.90
CA MET A 156 -3.15 -12.54 -2.53
C MET A 156 -2.47 -11.87 -3.73
N ASN A 157 -2.37 -12.59 -4.86
CA ASN A 157 -1.75 -12.04 -6.06
C ASN A 157 -2.56 -10.86 -6.59
N ARG A 158 -3.89 -10.94 -6.49
CA ARG A 158 -4.77 -9.84 -6.86
C ARG A 158 -4.56 -8.63 -5.95
N MET A 159 -4.46 -8.83 -4.65
CA MET A 159 -4.22 -7.74 -3.70
C MET A 159 -2.87 -7.07 -3.90
N VAL A 160 -1.80 -7.84 -4.16
CA VAL A 160 -0.49 -7.30 -4.56
C VAL A 160 -0.62 -6.48 -5.83
N ALA A 161 -1.31 -7.00 -6.85
CA ALA A 161 -1.50 -6.32 -8.12
C ALA A 161 -2.28 -5.00 -7.96
N LEU A 162 -3.27 -4.96 -7.07
CA LEU A 162 -4.00 -3.74 -6.74
C LEU A 162 -3.10 -2.69 -6.10
N ILE A 163 -2.29 -3.06 -5.10
CA ILE A 163 -1.35 -2.13 -4.46
C ILE A 163 -0.28 -1.64 -5.44
N GLN A 164 0.32 -2.53 -6.24
CA GLN A 164 1.27 -2.14 -7.28
C GLN A 164 0.65 -1.16 -8.28
N GLY A 165 -0.60 -1.40 -8.67
CA GLY A 165 -1.37 -0.51 -9.53
C GLY A 165 -1.61 0.86 -8.91
N ALA A 166 -1.97 0.91 -7.62
CA ALA A 166 -2.17 2.15 -6.87
C ALA A 166 -0.87 2.96 -6.76
N VAL A 167 0.26 2.31 -6.44
CA VAL A 167 1.60 2.93 -6.42
C VAL A 167 1.96 3.49 -7.80
N LYS A 168 1.72 2.73 -8.87
CA LYS A 168 1.95 3.17 -10.24
C LYS A 168 1.04 4.35 -10.63
N HIS A 169 -0.22 4.33 -10.18
CA HIS A 169 -1.18 5.42 -10.41
C HIS A 169 -0.73 6.73 -9.74
N ALA A 170 -0.13 6.66 -8.56
CA ALA A 170 0.44 7.82 -7.89
C ALA A 170 1.62 8.45 -8.68
N GLY A 171 2.30 7.66 -9.51
CA GLY A 171 3.40 8.12 -10.36
C GLY A 171 4.77 7.97 -9.70
N SER A 172 5.82 7.96 -10.52
CA SER A 172 7.20 7.65 -10.09
C SER A 172 7.83 8.69 -9.14
N LYS A 173 7.26 9.90 -9.06
CA LYS A 173 7.74 10.97 -8.16
C LYS A 173 6.97 11.02 -6.84
N ALA A 174 5.97 10.18 -6.66
CA ALA A 174 5.12 10.22 -5.49
C ALA A 174 5.89 9.87 -4.20
N SER A 175 5.64 10.64 -3.16
CA SER A 175 5.97 10.33 -1.77
C SER A 175 4.79 9.60 -1.16
N ILE A 176 4.93 8.29 -0.94
CA ILE A 176 3.84 7.42 -0.55
C ILE A 176 3.86 7.18 0.96
N TYR A 177 2.75 7.43 1.58
CA TYR A 177 2.41 7.06 2.95
C TYR A 177 1.27 6.05 2.90
N SER A 178 1.20 5.17 3.87
CA SER A 178 0.12 4.20 3.97
C SER A 178 -0.43 4.12 5.38
N VAL A 179 -1.71 3.81 5.50
CA VAL A 179 -2.40 3.59 6.76
C VAL A 179 -3.46 2.51 6.59
N GLY A 180 -3.66 1.71 7.62
CA GLY A 180 -4.70 0.69 7.62
C GLY A 180 -4.91 0.09 9.00
N TRP A 181 -6.04 -0.57 9.17
CA TRP A 181 -6.50 -1.16 10.42
C TRP A 181 -6.72 -2.65 10.26
N CYS A 182 -6.37 -3.45 11.27
CA CYS A 182 -6.65 -4.88 11.27
C CYS A 182 -5.99 -5.58 10.06
N PHE A 183 -6.77 -6.20 9.18
CA PHE A 183 -6.36 -6.69 7.88
C PHE A 183 -5.62 -5.61 7.08
N GLY A 184 -6.17 -4.41 6.98
CA GLY A 184 -5.55 -3.29 6.28
C GLY A 184 -4.27 -2.77 6.95
N GLY A 185 -4.10 -2.99 8.25
CA GLY A 185 -2.85 -2.66 8.94
C GLY A 185 -1.68 -3.48 8.41
N MET A 186 -1.86 -4.78 8.24
CA MET A 186 -0.88 -5.66 7.59
C MET A 186 -0.58 -5.18 6.16
N TRP A 187 -1.62 -4.86 5.38
CA TRP A 187 -1.47 -4.39 4.01
C TRP A 187 -0.88 -2.98 3.90
N SER A 188 -1.03 -2.15 4.92
CA SER A 188 -0.32 -0.86 4.98
C SER A 188 1.19 -1.05 4.99
N LEU A 189 1.71 -1.98 5.80
CA LEU A 189 3.12 -2.33 5.81
C LEU A 189 3.56 -2.92 4.45
N GLN A 190 2.79 -3.83 3.88
CA GLN A 190 3.07 -4.38 2.55
C GLN A 190 3.06 -3.30 1.46
N THR A 191 2.18 -2.31 1.58
CA THR A 191 2.17 -1.16 0.66
C THR A 191 3.49 -0.40 0.71
N ALA A 192 4.06 -0.18 1.89
CA ALA A 192 5.37 0.48 2.02
C ALA A 192 6.50 -0.36 1.41
N ILE A 193 6.49 -1.68 1.61
CA ILE A 193 7.47 -2.59 1.01
C ILE A 193 7.36 -2.55 -0.53
N ILE A 194 6.14 -2.64 -1.08
CA ILE A 194 5.88 -2.59 -2.53
C ILE A 194 6.27 -1.23 -3.12
N ALA A 195 6.01 -0.13 -2.41
CA ALA A 195 6.38 1.21 -2.86
C ALA A 195 7.89 1.46 -2.84
N GLY A 196 8.66 0.69 -2.07
CA GLY A 196 10.11 0.76 -2.01
C GLY A 196 10.61 2.18 -1.70
N PRO A 197 11.51 2.77 -2.52
CA PRO A 197 12.07 4.11 -2.28
C PRO A 197 11.03 5.24 -2.24
N GLN A 198 9.84 5.03 -2.81
CA GLN A 198 8.74 6.02 -2.75
C GLN A 198 8.05 6.02 -1.38
N ALA A 199 8.15 4.94 -0.59
CA ALA A 199 7.58 4.89 0.75
C ALA A 199 8.27 5.89 1.68
N LYS A 200 7.46 6.68 2.39
CA LYS A 200 7.92 7.67 3.37
C LYS A 200 7.40 7.39 4.77
N GLY A 201 6.41 6.52 4.90
CA GLY A 201 5.89 6.07 6.18
C GLY A 201 4.74 5.11 6.01
N SER A 202 4.57 4.23 7.00
CA SER A 202 3.44 3.31 7.11
C SER A 202 2.91 3.32 8.53
N VAL A 203 1.60 3.40 8.66
CA VAL A 203 0.91 3.32 9.95
C VAL A 203 0.03 2.08 9.95
N MET A 204 0.25 1.22 10.93
CA MET A 204 -0.48 -0.01 11.13
C MET A 204 -1.21 0.04 12.47
N TYR A 205 -2.54 0.12 12.43
CA TYR A 205 -3.36 -0.01 13.62
C TYR A 205 -3.77 -1.47 13.83
N TYR A 206 -3.42 -2.05 14.97
CA TYR A 206 -3.75 -3.43 15.40
C TYR A 206 -3.68 -4.49 14.28
N GLY A 207 -2.79 -4.28 13.32
CA GLY A 207 -2.46 -5.27 12.29
C GLY A 207 -1.37 -6.23 12.77
N ARG A 208 -1.16 -7.30 12.01
CA ARG A 208 -0.05 -8.22 12.23
C ARG A 208 1.14 -7.80 11.38
N PRO A 209 2.31 -7.53 11.98
CA PRO A 209 3.51 -7.18 11.20
C PRO A 209 4.04 -8.37 10.41
N GLU A 210 4.83 -8.09 9.38
CA GLU A 210 5.63 -9.10 8.70
C GLU A 210 6.60 -9.74 9.68
N SER A 211 6.68 -11.06 9.70
CA SER A 211 7.54 -11.82 10.60
C SER A 211 8.93 -12.12 10.01
N ASN A 212 9.07 -12.02 8.69
CA ASN A 212 10.38 -12.16 8.05
C ASN A 212 11.15 -10.85 8.11
N MET A 213 12.20 -10.82 8.93
CA MET A 213 13.04 -9.63 9.17
C MET A 213 14.13 -9.43 8.10
N GLU A 214 14.25 -10.33 7.13
CA GLU A 214 15.24 -10.23 6.04
C GLU A 214 14.69 -9.45 4.82
N LYS A 215 13.47 -8.98 4.93
CA LYS A 215 12.76 -8.17 3.93
C LYS A 215 12.68 -6.73 4.40
#